data_278ae1c8420e5cf756e8940670a36816
#
_entry.id   278ae1c8420e5cf756e8940670a36816
#
_cell.length_a   1.000
_cell.length_b   1.000
_cell.length_c   1.000
_cell.angle_alpha   90.00
_cell.angle_beta   90.00
_cell.angle_gamma   90.00
#
_symmetry.space_group_name_H-M   'P 1'
#
loop_
_entity.id
_entity.type
_entity.pdbx_description
1 polymer ?
#
loop_
_entity_poly.entity_id
_entity_poly.type
_entity_poly.pdbx_seq_one_letter_code
_entity_poly.pdbx_strand_id
1 'polypeptide(L)'
;MYYSSGNYEAFARPKKPEGVDHKSAYIVGSGLAALTAACYLVRDGQMKGEHVHVFEKEALPGGACDGYKYSIGYVMRGGREMDNHFEVMWDLLHSIPCLLYTSD
;
A
#
# COMPACT_ATOMS: atom_id res chain seq x y z
N MET A 1 4.07 -11.88 15.14
CA MET A 1 4.35 -13.24 14.68
C MET A 1 4.28 -13.30 13.17
N TYR A 2 5.23 -13.94 12.57
CA TYR A 2 5.27 -14.09 11.12
C TYR A 2 4.64 -15.39 10.70
N TYR A 3 3.73 -15.32 9.74
CA TYR A 3 3.09 -16.50 9.18
C TYR A 3 3.46 -16.62 7.70
N SER A 4 3.87 -17.80 7.29
CA SER A 4 4.18 -18.10 5.91
C SER A 4 3.19 -19.12 5.37
N SER A 5 2.80 -18.96 4.12
CA SER A 5 1.99 -19.97 3.43
C SER A 5 2.81 -21.20 3.08
N GLY A 6 4.11 -21.17 3.34
CA GLY A 6 5.02 -22.24 2.93
C GLY A 6 5.50 -22.11 1.50
N ASN A 7 5.10 -21.08 0.79
CA ASN A 7 5.52 -20.89 -0.60
C ASN A 7 6.47 -19.71 -0.70
N TYR A 8 7.73 -19.94 -0.34
CA TYR A 8 8.77 -18.93 -0.37
C TYR A 8 9.02 -18.39 -1.80
N GLU A 9 8.91 -19.24 -2.80
CA GLU A 9 9.12 -18.80 -4.19
C GLU A 9 8.09 -17.77 -4.63
N ALA A 10 6.83 -17.96 -4.23
CA ALA A 10 5.78 -17.00 -4.54
C ALA A 10 6.02 -15.65 -3.88
N PHE A 11 6.63 -15.66 -2.69
CA PHE A 11 6.96 -14.44 -1.96
C PHE A 11 8.19 -13.75 -2.55
N ALA A 12 9.27 -14.52 -2.77
CA ALA A 12 10.56 -13.95 -3.16
C ALA A 12 10.63 -13.60 -4.66
N ARG A 13 9.99 -14.38 -5.49
CA ARG A 13 10.01 -14.21 -6.94
C ARG A 13 8.62 -14.48 -7.52
N PRO A 14 7.68 -13.57 -7.29
CA PRO A 14 6.32 -13.78 -7.79
C PRO A 14 6.31 -13.85 -9.32
N LYS A 15 5.59 -14.84 -9.83
CA LYS A 15 5.40 -15.00 -11.27
C LYS A 15 4.14 -14.29 -11.69
N LYS A 16 4.14 -13.74 -12.89
CA LYS A 16 2.96 -13.08 -13.44
C LYS A 16 1.83 -14.10 -13.58
N PRO A 17 0.68 -13.90 -12.89
CA PRO A 17 -0.43 -14.84 -13.03
C PRO A 17 -1.00 -14.85 -14.42
N GLU A 18 -1.44 -16.04 -14.86
CA GLU A 18 -2.08 -16.16 -16.16
C GLU A 18 -3.38 -15.37 -16.17
N GLY A 19 -3.59 -14.60 -17.24
CA GLY A 19 -4.80 -13.82 -17.44
C GLY A 19 -4.90 -12.55 -16.62
N VAL A 20 -3.84 -12.17 -15.87
CA VAL A 20 -3.89 -10.98 -15.03
C VAL A 20 -4.11 -9.70 -15.84
N ASP A 21 -3.65 -9.66 -17.08
CA ASP A 21 -3.83 -8.48 -17.93
C ASP A 21 -5.30 -8.24 -18.32
N HIS A 22 -6.15 -9.22 -18.13
CA HIS A 22 -7.59 -9.12 -18.39
C HIS A 22 -8.41 -8.96 -17.12
N LYS A 23 -7.74 -8.80 -15.96
CA LYS A 23 -8.41 -8.67 -14.68
C LYS A 23 -8.34 -7.23 -14.20
N SER A 24 -9.35 -6.84 -13.44
CA SER A 24 -9.40 -5.55 -12.76
C SER A 24 -9.67 -5.76 -11.29
N ALA A 25 -9.16 -4.84 -10.48
CA ALA A 25 -9.41 -4.85 -9.05
C ALA A 25 -10.15 -3.59 -8.65
N TYR A 26 -11.14 -3.75 -7.79
CA TYR A 26 -11.92 -2.65 -7.27
C TYR A 26 -11.81 -2.67 -5.75
N ILE A 27 -11.22 -1.62 -5.20
CA ILE A 27 -10.92 -1.53 -3.78
C ILE A 27 -11.75 -0.40 -3.18
N VAL A 28 -12.52 -0.71 -2.15
CA VAL A 28 -13.38 0.27 -1.50
C VAL A 28 -12.69 0.80 -0.26
N GLY A 29 -12.42 2.10 -0.27
CA GLY A 29 -11.66 2.77 0.76
C GLY A 29 -10.21 2.99 0.36
N SER A 30 -9.54 3.91 1.04
CA SER A 30 -8.14 4.22 0.80
C SER A 30 -7.34 4.32 2.09
N GLY A 31 -7.68 3.48 3.07
CA GLY A 31 -6.87 3.34 4.26
C GLY A 31 -5.59 2.55 3.98
N LEU A 32 -4.80 2.33 5.01
CA LEU A 32 -3.51 1.66 4.88
C LEU A 32 -3.62 0.29 4.23
N ALA A 33 -4.60 -0.52 4.66
CA ALA A 33 -4.78 -1.86 4.10
C ALA A 33 -5.17 -1.82 2.63
N ALA A 34 -6.05 -0.90 2.26
CA ALA A 34 -6.52 -0.76 0.88
C ALA A 34 -5.38 -0.33 -0.04
N LEU A 35 -4.62 0.67 0.37
CA LEU A 35 -3.48 1.16 -0.42
C LEU A 35 -2.38 0.11 -0.51
N THR A 36 -2.17 -0.65 0.56
CA THR A 36 -1.23 -1.77 0.56
C THR A 36 -1.64 -2.82 -0.46
N ALA A 37 -2.93 -3.18 -0.47
CA ALA A 37 -3.45 -4.15 -1.44
C ALA A 37 -3.24 -3.66 -2.87
N ALA A 38 -3.51 -2.39 -3.15
CA ALA A 38 -3.31 -1.81 -4.47
C ALA A 38 -1.84 -1.90 -4.90
N CYS A 39 -0.93 -1.54 -4.00
CA CYS A 39 0.50 -1.59 -4.28
C CYS A 39 0.98 -3.01 -4.58
N TYR A 40 0.56 -3.99 -3.79
CA TYR A 40 0.96 -5.37 -4.01
C TYR A 40 0.35 -5.98 -5.26
N LEU A 41 -0.88 -5.60 -5.60
CA LEU A 41 -1.48 -6.06 -6.86
C LEU A 41 -0.68 -5.63 -8.08
N VAL A 42 -0.17 -4.41 -8.06
CA VAL A 42 0.64 -3.89 -9.17
C VAL A 42 2.08 -4.44 -9.10
N ARG A 43 2.72 -4.34 -7.95
CA ARG A 43 4.13 -4.71 -7.81
C ARG A 43 4.36 -6.21 -7.95
N ASP A 44 3.64 -7.01 -7.19
CA ASP A 44 3.86 -8.45 -7.10
C ASP A 44 2.85 -9.25 -7.92
N GLY A 45 1.58 -8.82 -7.93
CA GLY A 45 0.57 -9.44 -8.77
C GLY A 45 0.71 -9.11 -10.23
N GLN A 46 1.50 -8.10 -10.55
CA GLN A 46 1.78 -7.65 -11.91
C GLN A 46 0.54 -7.28 -12.70
N MET A 47 -0.48 -6.81 -11.98
CA MET A 47 -1.68 -6.24 -12.57
C MET A 47 -1.36 -4.86 -13.11
N LYS A 48 -1.95 -4.50 -14.25
CA LYS A 48 -1.78 -3.15 -14.79
C LYS A 48 -2.36 -2.13 -13.82
N GLY A 49 -1.61 -1.06 -13.55
CA GLY A 49 -2.07 -0.02 -12.63
C GLY A 49 -3.39 0.62 -13.05
N GLU A 50 -3.61 0.76 -14.36
CA GLU A 50 -4.87 1.29 -14.90
C GLU A 50 -6.07 0.38 -14.65
N HIS A 51 -5.83 -0.88 -14.27
CA HIS A 51 -6.88 -1.83 -13.93
C HIS A 51 -7.16 -1.91 -12.44
N VAL A 52 -6.43 -1.16 -11.62
CA VAL A 52 -6.64 -1.10 -10.17
C VAL A 52 -7.38 0.19 -9.84
N HIS A 53 -8.58 0.06 -9.30
CA HIS A 53 -9.45 1.17 -9.00
C HIS A 53 -9.69 1.26 -7.50
N VAL A 54 -9.32 2.41 -6.91
CA VAL A 54 -9.51 2.66 -5.47
C VAL A 54 -10.58 3.73 -5.32
N PHE A 55 -11.64 3.42 -4.58
CA PHE A 55 -12.76 4.31 -4.34
C PHE A 55 -12.70 4.85 -2.93
N GLU A 56 -12.64 6.17 -2.78
CA GLU A 56 -12.59 6.84 -1.50
C GLU A 56 -13.76 7.78 -1.36
N LYS A 57 -14.52 7.62 -0.26
CA LYS A 57 -15.67 8.47 0.04
C LYS A 57 -15.24 9.86 0.48
N GLU A 58 -14.16 9.96 1.25
CA GLU A 58 -13.71 11.22 1.79
C GLU A 58 -12.85 12.01 0.79
N ALA A 59 -12.70 13.30 1.02
CA ALA A 59 -11.91 14.17 0.16
C ALA A 59 -10.41 13.86 0.23
N LEU A 60 -9.96 13.33 1.37
CA LEU A 60 -8.56 12.95 1.55
C LEU A 60 -8.42 11.43 1.60
N PRO A 61 -7.46 10.87 0.87
CA PRO A 61 -7.14 9.45 1.00
C PRO A 61 -6.36 9.20 2.28
N GLY A 62 -6.26 7.93 2.68
CA GLY A 62 -5.43 7.51 3.79
C GLY A 62 -6.19 6.93 4.97
N GLY A 63 -7.51 7.10 5.02
CA GLY A 63 -8.32 6.57 6.12
C GLY A 63 -7.86 7.16 7.46
N ALA A 64 -7.70 6.31 8.47
CA ALA A 64 -7.25 6.75 9.79
C ALA A 64 -5.81 7.26 9.80
N CYS A 65 -5.06 7.01 8.73
CA CYS A 65 -3.68 7.48 8.59
C CYS A 65 -3.59 8.80 7.82
N ASP A 66 -4.70 9.48 7.60
CA ASP A 66 -4.70 10.78 6.92
C ASP A 66 -4.09 11.87 7.81
N GLY A 67 -3.88 13.03 7.20
CA GLY A 67 -3.39 14.20 7.92
C GLY A 67 -3.92 15.46 7.25
N TYR A 68 -3.98 16.52 8.03
CA TYR A 68 -4.50 17.81 7.57
C TYR A 68 -3.49 18.89 7.84
N LYS A 69 -3.41 19.85 6.93
CA LYS A 69 -2.61 21.05 7.12
C LYS A 69 -3.54 22.20 7.51
N TYR A 70 -3.24 22.82 8.63
CA TYR A 70 -3.91 24.04 9.09
C TYR A 70 -2.92 25.20 9.14
N SER A 71 -3.41 26.40 9.39
CA SER A 71 -2.57 27.60 9.42
C SER A 71 -1.46 27.52 10.47
N ILE A 72 -1.67 26.76 11.55
CA ILE A 72 -0.71 26.64 12.64
C ILE A 72 0.12 25.36 12.57
N GLY A 73 -0.07 24.53 11.57
CA GLY A 73 0.71 23.28 11.41
C GLY A 73 -0.09 22.12 10.89
N TYR A 74 0.42 20.93 11.13
CA TYR A 74 -0.20 19.69 10.66
C TYR A 74 -0.89 18.98 11.81
N VAL A 75 -2.04 18.36 11.50
CA VAL A 75 -2.83 17.61 12.47
C VAL A 75 -3.03 16.20 11.94
N MET A 76 -2.89 15.21 12.81
CA MET A 76 -3.14 13.81 12.48
C MET A 76 -4.00 13.17 13.56
N ARG A 77 -4.59 12.03 13.23
CA ARG A 77 -5.46 11.30 14.16
C ARG A 77 -4.62 10.39 15.05
N GLY A 78 -4.27 10.85 16.25
CA GLY A 78 -3.58 10.04 17.24
C GLY A 78 -2.19 9.61 16.85
N GLY A 79 -1.62 8.71 17.65
CA GLY A 79 -0.28 8.20 17.43
C GLY A 79 -0.21 7.20 16.28
N ARG A 80 1.01 7.02 15.79
CA ARG A 80 1.29 6.10 14.67
C ARG A 80 2.36 5.12 15.12
N GLU A 81 1.97 4.24 16.04
CA GLU A 81 2.89 3.28 16.61
C GLU A 81 3.10 2.12 15.64
N MET A 82 4.32 1.62 15.61
CA MET A 82 4.71 0.53 14.74
C MET A 82 5.49 -0.51 15.53
N ASP A 83 5.38 -1.76 15.09
CA ASP A 83 6.06 -2.88 15.70
C ASP A 83 7.17 -3.39 14.78
N ASN A 84 8.23 -3.94 15.38
CA ASN A 84 9.36 -4.50 14.63
C ASN A 84 8.95 -5.68 13.75
N HIS A 85 7.84 -6.33 14.07
CA HIS A 85 7.36 -7.51 13.37
C HIS A 85 6.30 -7.23 12.32
N PHE A 86 6.10 -5.98 11.95
CA PHE A 86 5.20 -5.61 10.85
C PHE A 86 5.90 -5.79 9.50
N GLU A 87 6.21 -7.04 9.18
CA GLU A 87 7.06 -7.40 8.04
C GLU A 87 6.49 -6.89 6.71
N VAL A 88 5.20 -7.06 6.50
CA VAL A 88 4.53 -6.64 5.26
C VAL A 88 4.58 -5.13 5.13
N MET A 89 4.34 -4.41 6.23
CA MET A 89 4.37 -2.95 6.22
C MET A 89 5.79 -2.44 5.94
N TRP A 90 6.80 -3.00 6.57
CA TRP A 90 8.18 -2.59 6.32
C TRP A 90 8.58 -2.84 4.88
N ASP A 91 8.21 -3.99 4.33
CA ASP A 91 8.47 -4.31 2.93
C ASP A 91 7.82 -3.30 1.99
N LEU A 92 6.54 -2.98 2.25
CA LEU A 92 5.83 -1.99 1.45
C LEU A 92 6.51 -0.61 1.52
N LEU A 93 6.73 -0.11 2.74
CA LEU A 93 7.28 1.24 2.93
C LEU A 93 8.68 1.37 2.35
N HIS A 94 9.48 0.30 2.44
CA HIS A 94 10.83 0.30 1.87
C HIS A 94 10.81 0.47 0.34
N SER A 95 9.77 -0.01 -0.32
CA SER A 95 9.66 0.04 -1.77
C SER A 95 9.09 1.37 -2.30
N ILE A 96 8.53 2.22 -1.42
CA ILE A 96 7.90 3.47 -1.86
C ILE A 96 8.97 4.56 -2.03
N PRO A 97 9.07 5.17 -3.23
CA PRO A 97 10.01 6.28 -3.43
C PRO A 97 9.61 7.50 -2.61
N CYS A 98 10.59 8.21 -2.09
CA CYS A 98 10.37 9.45 -1.36
C CYS A 98 11.08 10.60 -2.06
N LEU A 99 10.32 11.46 -2.69
CA LEU A 99 10.88 12.58 -3.47
C LEU A 99 11.55 13.62 -2.60
N LEU A 100 11.16 13.71 -1.32
CA LEU A 100 11.77 14.66 -0.40
C LEU A 100 13.24 14.38 -0.15
N TYR A 101 13.62 13.11 -0.22
CA TYR A 101 15.01 12.71 0.02
C TYR A 101 15.83 12.67 -1.26
N THR A 102 15.19 12.72 -2.41
CA THR A 102 15.91 12.71 -3.69
C THR A 102 16.25 14.10 -4.19
N SER A 103 15.68 15.12 -3.59
CA SER A 103 15.93 16.50 -3.98
C SER A 103 17.15 17.12 -3.34
N ASP A 104 17.77 16.44 -2.40
CA ASP A 104 18.96 16.96 -1.68
C ASP A 104 20.27 16.74 -2.45
#